data_5d1971ec01f79b9062748ba1f9e6a5cb
#
_entry.id   5d1971ec01f79b9062748ba1f9e6a5cb
#
_cell.length_a   1.000
_cell.length_b   1.000
_cell.length_c   1.000
_cell.angle_alpha   90.00
_cell.angle_beta   90.00
_cell.angle_gamma   90.00
#
_symmetry.space_group_name_H-M   'P 1'
#
loop_
_entity.id
_entity.type
_entity.pdbx_description
1 polymer ?
#
loop_
_entity_poly.entity_id
_entity_poly.type
_entity_poly.pdbx_seq_one_letter_code
_entity_poly.pdbx_strand_id
1 'polypeptide(L)'
;MNVIGTKWVFRNKSNDSSIITRNKTRLVAKGYNQAKGIDYDETFAPVARLEAVRLLLAFACMSGFKLFKMDVKSAFLNGVVNEEIYVSQSLGFEDHKHPEYVYKLKKALYGLKQAPHQWYERLSLFLLSHEYERGKVDKTLFIKKVRTDIILVQIYVDDIVFGSSNVKLCEDFVKAMQGEFEMSMMGQLSFFLGLQVKLFKEGSLYANQSIAKTSLRSSRWNHVK
;
A
#
# COMPACT_ATOMS: atom_id res chain seq x y z
N MET A 1 -4.86 -28.46 12.80
CA MET A 1 -5.22 -27.03 12.61
C MET A 1 -4.10 -26.20 13.22
N ASN A 2 -3.46 -25.32 12.44
CA ASN A 2 -2.42 -24.42 12.95
C ASN A 2 -3.09 -23.11 13.39
N VAL A 3 -2.91 -22.71 14.66
CA VAL A 3 -3.46 -21.44 15.18
C VAL A 3 -2.33 -20.42 15.29
N ILE A 4 -2.45 -19.35 14.52
CA ILE A 4 -1.45 -18.28 14.46
C ILE A 4 -1.73 -17.28 15.59
N GLY A 5 -0.74 -17.03 16.43
CA GLY A 5 -0.86 -16.05 17.51
C GLY A 5 -0.98 -14.62 16.97
N THR A 6 -1.53 -13.73 17.77
CA THR A 6 -1.62 -12.30 17.47
C THR A 6 -0.79 -11.46 18.44
N LYS A 7 -0.50 -10.22 18.07
CA LYS A 7 0.14 -9.22 18.95
C LYS A 7 -0.27 -7.82 18.58
N TRP A 8 -0.34 -6.93 19.56
CA TRP A 8 -0.48 -5.50 19.35
C TRP A 8 0.88 -4.86 19.03
N VAL A 9 0.90 -4.00 18.02
CA VAL A 9 2.06 -3.19 17.67
C VAL A 9 1.67 -1.71 17.79
N PHE A 10 2.33 -1.01 18.71
CA PHE A 10 2.14 0.40 18.96
C PHE A 10 3.28 1.20 18.31
N ARG A 11 2.94 2.27 17.60
CA ARG A 11 3.93 3.12 16.95
C ARG A 11 3.51 4.58 17.00
N ASN A 12 4.38 5.43 17.53
CA ASN A 12 4.21 6.87 17.48
C ASN A 12 4.63 7.41 16.11
N LYS A 13 3.87 8.34 15.58
CA LYS A 13 4.20 9.11 14.39
C LYS A 13 4.58 10.53 14.85
N SER A 14 5.75 11.00 14.42
CA SER A 14 6.21 12.37 14.67
C SER A 14 6.20 13.18 13.37
N ASN A 15 6.10 14.49 13.51
CA ASN A 15 6.36 15.44 12.42
C ASN A 15 7.88 15.68 12.25
N ASP A 16 8.25 16.57 11.32
CA ASP A 16 9.65 16.92 11.03
C ASP A 16 10.38 17.55 12.24
N SER A 17 9.62 18.13 13.18
CA SER A 17 10.13 18.68 14.44
C SER A 17 10.22 17.65 15.57
N SER A 18 10.09 16.35 15.27
CA SER A 18 10.11 15.24 16.23
C SER A 18 9.00 15.25 17.28
N ILE A 19 7.96 16.07 17.08
CA ILE A 19 6.77 16.10 17.95
C ILE A 19 5.85 14.95 17.56
N ILE A 20 5.42 14.14 18.55
CA ILE A 20 4.46 13.06 18.33
C ILE A 20 3.11 13.67 17.99
N THR A 21 2.67 13.45 16.75
CA THR A 21 1.39 13.97 16.24
C THR A 21 0.28 12.93 16.25
N ARG A 22 0.65 11.63 16.30
CA ARG A 22 -0.33 10.54 16.24
C ARG A 22 0.24 9.24 16.79
N ASN A 23 -0.57 8.53 17.54
CA ASN A 23 -0.31 7.15 17.95
C ASN A 23 -1.00 6.20 16.98
N LYS A 24 -0.29 5.20 16.50
CA LYS A 24 -0.82 4.18 15.58
C LYS A 24 -0.71 2.82 16.24
N THR A 25 -1.86 2.14 16.35
CA THR A 25 -1.95 0.76 16.86
C THR A 25 -2.36 -0.17 15.73
N ARG A 26 -1.75 -1.34 15.68
CA ARG A 26 -2.12 -2.42 14.75
C ARG A 26 -2.17 -3.75 15.47
N LEU A 27 -3.22 -4.52 15.22
CA LEU A 27 -3.22 -5.94 15.51
C LEU A 27 -2.46 -6.65 14.38
N VAL A 28 -1.51 -7.50 14.74
CA VAL A 28 -0.58 -8.15 13.79
C VAL A 28 -0.56 -9.64 14.08
N ALA A 29 -0.75 -10.47 13.06
CA ALA A 29 -0.56 -11.91 13.16
C ALA A 29 0.93 -12.25 13.23
N LYS A 30 1.28 -13.29 14.00
CA LYS A 30 2.65 -13.82 14.09
C LYS A 30 2.94 -14.74 12.90
N GLY A 31 2.92 -14.17 11.68
CA GLY A 31 3.04 -14.91 10.42
C GLY A 31 4.34 -15.68 10.23
N TYR A 32 5.35 -15.45 11.06
CA TYR A 32 6.55 -16.29 11.09
C TYR A 32 6.27 -17.73 11.52
N ASN A 33 5.13 -17.99 12.18
CA ASN A 33 4.67 -19.34 12.56
C ASN A 33 3.88 -20.03 11.45
N GLN A 34 3.65 -19.37 10.30
CA GLN A 34 2.95 -19.98 9.18
C GLN A 34 3.82 -20.98 8.44
N ALA A 35 3.22 -22.11 8.07
CA ALA A 35 3.83 -23.16 7.25
C ALA A 35 3.36 -23.06 5.79
N LYS A 36 4.31 -23.13 4.83
CA LYS A 36 3.99 -23.17 3.41
C LYS A 36 3.26 -24.46 3.04
N GLY A 37 2.27 -24.39 2.17
CA GLY A 37 1.42 -25.50 1.77
C GLY A 37 0.32 -25.88 2.78
N ILE A 38 0.26 -25.19 3.93
CA ILE A 38 -0.78 -25.36 4.96
C ILE A 38 -1.49 -24.03 5.21
N ASP A 39 -0.74 -23.01 5.61
CA ASP A 39 -1.31 -21.69 5.96
C ASP A 39 -1.26 -20.70 4.79
N TYR A 40 -0.42 -20.94 3.79
CA TYR A 40 -0.29 -20.12 2.59
C TYR A 40 0.39 -20.90 1.45
N ASP A 41 0.02 -20.59 0.22
CA ASP A 41 0.68 -21.11 -0.99
C ASP A 41 1.53 -20.03 -1.65
N GLU A 42 0.94 -18.90 -2.03
CA GLU A 42 1.58 -17.81 -2.74
C GLU A 42 1.69 -16.56 -1.84
N THR A 43 2.87 -15.94 -1.87
CA THR A 43 3.13 -14.72 -1.08
C THR A 43 3.67 -13.58 -1.92
N PHE A 44 4.05 -13.86 -3.17
CA PHE A 44 4.66 -12.87 -4.02
C PHE A 44 3.65 -11.78 -4.41
N ALA A 45 3.97 -10.54 -4.07
CA ALA A 45 3.28 -9.35 -4.54
C ALA A 45 4.26 -8.52 -5.38
N PRO A 46 3.88 -8.12 -6.60
CA PRO A 46 4.71 -7.18 -7.36
C PRO A 46 4.89 -5.87 -6.59
N VAL A 47 6.11 -5.33 -6.61
CA VAL A 47 6.44 -4.02 -6.03
C VAL A 47 7.01 -3.14 -7.12
N ALA A 48 6.53 -1.89 -7.21
CA ALA A 48 7.03 -0.94 -8.19
C ALA A 48 8.53 -0.68 -7.98
N ARG A 49 9.29 -0.76 -9.07
CA ARG A 49 10.72 -0.45 -9.06
C ARG A 49 10.92 1.05 -9.18
N LEU A 50 11.99 1.56 -8.59
CA LEU A 50 12.32 2.98 -8.64
C LEU A 50 12.49 3.49 -10.08
N GLU A 51 13.03 2.66 -10.97
CA GLU A 51 13.19 2.94 -12.39
C GLU A 51 11.83 3.13 -13.09
N ALA A 52 10.84 2.28 -12.78
CA ALA A 52 9.49 2.41 -13.32
C ALA A 52 8.83 3.72 -12.87
N VAL A 53 9.01 4.09 -11.61
CA VAL A 53 8.53 5.36 -11.07
C VAL A 53 9.20 6.55 -11.78
N ARG A 54 10.51 6.50 -12.01
CA ARG A 54 11.24 7.54 -12.76
C ARG A 54 10.74 7.68 -14.19
N LEU A 55 10.47 6.55 -14.87
CA LEU A 55 9.89 6.55 -16.22
C LEU A 55 8.49 7.16 -16.23
N LEU A 56 7.65 6.83 -15.24
CA LEU A 56 6.32 7.43 -15.09
C LEU A 56 6.41 8.95 -14.92
N LEU A 57 7.32 9.42 -14.06
CA LEU A 57 7.57 10.85 -13.84
C LEU A 57 8.03 11.55 -15.14
N ALA A 58 8.98 10.95 -15.86
CA ALA A 58 9.48 11.50 -17.13
C ALA A 58 8.36 11.54 -18.19
N PHE A 59 7.58 10.46 -18.31
CA PHE A 59 6.46 10.41 -19.26
C PHE A 59 5.40 11.44 -18.94
N ALA A 60 5.01 11.61 -17.68
CA ALA A 60 4.05 12.62 -17.24
C ALA A 60 4.53 14.04 -17.58
N CYS A 61 5.82 14.31 -17.37
CA CYS A 61 6.43 15.58 -17.72
C CYS A 61 6.39 15.84 -19.23
N MET A 62 6.80 14.87 -20.04
CA MET A 62 6.80 14.98 -21.51
C MET A 62 5.38 15.15 -22.08
N SER A 63 4.41 14.49 -21.45
CA SER A 63 2.99 14.53 -21.86
C SER A 63 2.22 15.70 -21.25
N GLY A 64 2.85 16.52 -20.40
CA GLY A 64 2.27 17.72 -19.83
C GLY A 64 1.15 17.49 -18.81
N PHE A 65 1.03 16.30 -18.20
CA PHE A 65 0.02 16.03 -17.19
C PHE A 65 0.59 15.89 -15.76
N LYS A 66 -0.26 16.19 -14.80
CA LYS A 66 0.09 16.15 -13.38
C LYS A 66 -0.09 14.73 -12.84
N LEU A 67 0.78 14.37 -11.88
CA LEU A 67 0.63 13.17 -11.09
C LEU A 67 0.04 13.49 -9.72
N PHE A 68 -0.80 12.60 -9.24
CA PHE A 68 -1.47 12.67 -7.96
C PHE A 68 -1.13 11.43 -7.14
N LYS A 69 -1.32 11.54 -5.83
CA LYS A 69 -1.10 10.43 -4.89
C LYS A 69 -2.35 10.19 -4.05
N MET A 70 -2.67 8.91 -3.85
CA MET A 70 -3.64 8.42 -2.88
C MET A 70 -2.96 7.44 -1.92
N ASP A 71 -3.43 7.39 -0.67
CA ASP A 71 -3.02 6.45 0.36
C ASP A 71 -4.21 5.60 0.80
N VAL A 72 -4.04 4.27 0.76
CA VAL A 72 -5.08 3.32 1.18
C VAL A 72 -4.95 3.07 2.66
N LYS A 73 -6.01 3.34 3.40
CA LYS A 73 -6.05 3.00 4.83
C LYS A 73 -6.19 1.50 5.00
N SER A 74 -5.33 0.93 5.84
CA SER A 74 -5.38 -0.48 6.20
C SER A 74 -5.42 -1.43 4.97
N ALA A 75 -4.58 -1.15 3.97
CA ALA A 75 -4.56 -1.82 2.67
C ALA A 75 -4.68 -3.36 2.77
N PHE A 76 -3.87 -4.00 3.61
CA PHE A 76 -3.87 -5.47 3.74
C PHE A 76 -5.20 -6.04 4.26
N LEU A 77 -5.95 -5.27 5.06
CA LEU A 77 -7.26 -5.71 5.56
C LEU A 77 -8.35 -5.78 4.47
N ASN A 78 -8.06 -5.29 3.26
CA ASN A 78 -8.95 -5.41 2.12
C ASN A 78 -8.72 -6.69 1.30
N GLY A 79 -7.56 -7.36 1.47
CA GLY A 79 -7.25 -8.62 0.80
C GLY A 79 -8.16 -9.75 1.29
N VAL A 80 -8.71 -10.52 0.37
CA VAL A 80 -9.51 -11.73 0.68
C VAL A 80 -8.57 -12.89 0.88
N VAL A 81 -8.80 -13.69 1.92
CA VAL A 81 -8.01 -14.89 2.20
C VAL A 81 -8.78 -16.09 1.65
N ASN A 82 -8.12 -16.88 0.81
CA ASN A 82 -8.69 -18.08 0.21
C ASN A 82 -8.40 -19.33 1.05
N GLU A 83 -7.30 -19.29 1.81
CA GLU A 83 -6.86 -20.39 2.68
C GLU A 83 -7.60 -20.38 4.02
N GLU A 84 -7.66 -21.53 4.67
CA GLU A 84 -8.21 -21.65 6.02
C GLU A 84 -7.18 -21.21 7.07
N ILE A 85 -7.23 -19.93 7.46
CA ILE A 85 -6.34 -19.35 8.46
C ILE A 85 -7.10 -19.11 9.77
N TYR A 86 -6.53 -19.62 10.84
CA TYR A 86 -7.04 -19.43 12.19
C TYR A 86 -6.06 -18.63 13.03
N VAL A 87 -6.58 -17.61 13.74
CA VAL A 87 -5.78 -16.78 14.65
C VAL A 87 -6.35 -16.83 16.05
N SER A 88 -5.44 -16.77 17.04
CA SER A 88 -5.85 -16.66 18.45
C SER A 88 -6.57 -15.35 18.70
N GLN A 89 -7.45 -15.34 19.70
CA GLN A 89 -8.00 -14.10 20.23
C GLN A 89 -6.87 -13.18 20.67
N SER A 90 -7.08 -11.86 20.48
CA SER A 90 -6.06 -10.88 20.80
C SER A 90 -6.06 -10.56 22.29
N LEU A 91 -4.86 -10.40 22.85
CA LEU A 91 -4.68 -10.02 24.25
C LEU A 91 -5.53 -8.79 24.63
N GLY A 92 -6.34 -8.93 25.68
CA GLY A 92 -7.26 -7.91 26.19
C GLY A 92 -8.61 -7.84 25.47
N PHE A 93 -8.89 -8.77 24.55
CA PHE A 93 -10.15 -8.91 23.81
C PHE A 93 -10.60 -10.37 23.74
N GLU A 94 -10.16 -11.17 24.70
CA GLU A 94 -10.58 -12.56 24.80
C GLU A 94 -12.02 -12.66 25.25
N ASP A 95 -12.78 -13.60 24.65
CA ASP A 95 -14.12 -13.94 25.12
C ASP A 95 -14.01 -14.76 26.43
N HIS A 96 -14.44 -14.19 27.53
CA HIS A 96 -14.41 -14.85 28.85
C HIS A 96 -15.28 -16.12 28.94
N LYS A 97 -16.28 -16.27 28.06
CA LYS A 97 -17.13 -17.45 28.01
C LYS A 97 -16.52 -18.58 27.19
N HIS A 98 -15.71 -18.20 26.20
CA HIS A 98 -15.12 -19.10 25.22
C HIS A 98 -13.64 -18.78 24.98
N PRO A 99 -12.79 -18.86 25.99
CA PRO A 99 -11.37 -18.49 25.87
C PRO A 99 -10.59 -19.39 24.90
N GLU A 100 -11.09 -20.60 24.64
CA GLU A 100 -10.52 -21.58 23.71
C GLU A 100 -10.87 -21.31 22.24
N TYR A 101 -11.81 -20.41 21.96
CA TYR A 101 -12.24 -20.12 20.58
C TYR A 101 -11.17 -19.32 19.83
N VAL A 102 -11.11 -19.56 18.53
CA VAL A 102 -10.19 -18.90 17.59
C VAL A 102 -10.98 -18.26 16.46
N TYR A 103 -10.42 -17.23 15.82
CA TYR A 103 -11.04 -16.60 14.67
C TYR A 103 -10.57 -17.26 13.38
N LYS A 104 -11.51 -17.65 12.52
CA LYS A 104 -11.25 -17.96 11.12
C LYS A 104 -11.25 -16.65 10.32
N LEU A 105 -10.13 -16.36 9.68
CA LEU A 105 -9.98 -15.12 8.91
C LEU A 105 -10.74 -15.21 7.57
N LYS A 106 -11.51 -14.17 7.27
CA LYS A 106 -12.11 -13.93 5.94
C LYS A 106 -11.30 -12.95 5.11
N LYS A 107 -10.56 -12.07 5.77
CA LYS A 107 -9.67 -11.06 5.17
C LYS A 107 -8.29 -11.17 5.76
N ALA A 108 -7.29 -10.75 4.99
CA ALA A 108 -5.91 -10.76 5.44
C ALA A 108 -5.70 -9.84 6.65
N LEU A 109 -4.74 -10.20 7.48
CA LEU A 109 -4.32 -9.43 8.64
C LEU A 109 -2.85 -9.03 8.47
N TYR A 110 -2.48 -7.87 9.00
CA TYR A 110 -1.07 -7.48 9.05
C TYR A 110 -0.23 -8.58 9.68
N GLY A 111 0.94 -8.85 9.11
CA GLY A 111 1.86 -9.87 9.57
C GLY A 111 1.70 -11.25 8.93
N LEU A 112 0.59 -11.54 8.27
CA LEU A 112 0.48 -12.75 7.44
C LEU A 112 1.40 -12.63 6.22
N LYS A 113 2.04 -13.73 5.83
CA LYS A 113 2.98 -13.78 4.72
C LYS A 113 2.32 -13.45 3.37
N GLN A 114 1.08 -13.90 3.15
CA GLN A 114 0.31 -13.65 1.94
C GLN A 114 -0.45 -12.31 1.92
N ALA A 115 -0.48 -11.54 3.01
CA ALA A 115 -1.27 -10.31 3.07
C ALA A 115 -0.93 -9.29 1.96
N PRO A 116 0.35 -9.06 1.60
CA PRO A 116 0.69 -8.19 0.47
C PRO A 116 0.16 -8.72 -0.88
N HIS A 117 0.24 -10.03 -1.10
CA HIS A 117 -0.26 -10.70 -2.30
C HIS A 117 -1.78 -10.55 -2.42
N GLN A 118 -2.52 -10.85 -1.38
CA GLN A 118 -3.98 -10.78 -1.33
C GLN A 118 -4.49 -9.34 -1.57
N TRP A 119 -3.80 -8.35 -1.01
CA TRP A 119 -4.11 -6.95 -1.28
C TRP A 119 -3.86 -6.56 -2.73
N TYR A 120 -2.68 -6.90 -3.28
CA TYR A 120 -2.35 -6.62 -4.67
C TYR A 120 -3.34 -7.28 -5.61
N GLU A 121 -3.73 -8.53 -5.37
CA GLU A 121 -4.71 -9.25 -6.16
C GLU A 121 -6.08 -8.55 -6.12
N ARG A 122 -6.57 -8.21 -4.93
CA ARG A 122 -7.84 -7.51 -4.74
C ARG A 122 -7.89 -6.18 -5.50
N LEU A 123 -6.85 -5.38 -5.39
CA LEU A 123 -6.74 -4.10 -6.10
C LEU A 123 -6.61 -4.31 -7.62
N SER A 124 -5.83 -5.30 -8.04
CA SER A 124 -5.66 -5.62 -9.46
C SER A 124 -6.98 -6.02 -10.11
N LEU A 125 -7.74 -6.92 -9.47
CA LEU A 125 -9.05 -7.34 -9.96
C LEU A 125 -10.03 -6.17 -10.06
N PHE A 126 -10.03 -5.27 -9.08
CA PHE A 126 -10.83 -4.06 -9.12
C PHE A 126 -10.46 -3.18 -10.32
N LEU A 127 -9.18 -2.92 -10.56
CA LEU A 127 -8.74 -2.11 -11.69
C LEU A 127 -9.07 -2.77 -13.04
N LEU A 128 -8.85 -4.08 -13.15
CA LEU A 128 -9.17 -4.84 -14.36
C LEU A 128 -10.68 -4.81 -14.66
N SER A 129 -11.55 -4.90 -13.63
CA SER A 129 -13.01 -4.79 -13.81
C SER A 129 -13.46 -3.39 -14.23
N HIS A 130 -12.62 -2.36 -14.04
CA HIS A 130 -12.83 -0.99 -14.49
C HIS A 130 -12.10 -0.67 -15.81
N GLU A 131 -11.79 -1.70 -16.61
CA GLU A 131 -11.19 -1.59 -17.94
C GLU A 131 -9.75 -1.03 -17.95
N TYR A 132 -9.03 -1.16 -16.83
CA TYR A 132 -7.59 -0.93 -16.83
C TYR A 132 -6.85 -2.16 -17.32
N GLU A 133 -5.83 -1.97 -18.14
CA GLU A 133 -4.92 -3.01 -18.58
C GLU A 133 -3.68 -3.02 -17.70
N ARG A 134 -3.30 -4.20 -17.22
CA ARG A 134 -2.07 -4.36 -16.43
C ARG A 134 -0.84 -4.36 -17.35
N GLY A 135 0.20 -3.64 -16.97
CA GLY A 135 1.46 -3.58 -17.69
C GLY A 135 2.09 -4.96 -17.91
N LYS A 136 2.61 -5.19 -19.11
CA LYS A 136 3.24 -6.48 -19.47
C LYS A 136 4.57 -6.68 -18.76
N VAL A 137 5.38 -5.63 -18.68
CA VAL A 137 6.71 -5.65 -18.06
C VAL A 137 6.63 -5.31 -16.56
N ASP A 138 5.97 -4.21 -16.23
CA ASP A 138 5.72 -3.80 -14.85
C ASP A 138 4.27 -4.15 -14.46
N LYS A 139 4.12 -5.17 -13.63
CA LYS A 139 2.80 -5.65 -13.16
C LYS A 139 2.13 -4.68 -12.19
N THR A 140 2.86 -3.68 -11.67
CA THR A 140 2.32 -2.65 -10.77
C THR A 140 1.82 -1.42 -11.51
N LEU A 141 2.04 -1.32 -12.82
CA LEU A 141 1.50 -0.28 -13.69
C LEU A 141 0.19 -0.74 -14.32
N PHE A 142 -0.83 0.10 -14.22
CA PHE A 142 -2.12 -0.09 -14.87
C PHE A 142 -2.43 1.10 -15.78
N ILE A 143 -3.00 0.83 -16.93
CA ILE A 143 -3.21 1.80 -18.00
C ILE A 143 -4.65 1.68 -18.49
N LYS A 144 -5.36 2.79 -18.60
CA LYS A 144 -6.65 2.83 -19.28
C LYS A 144 -6.60 3.90 -20.36
N LYS A 145 -7.05 3.53 -21.57
CA LYS A 145 -7.16 4.45 -22.71
C LYS A 145 -8.62 4.76 -22.96
N VAL A 146 -8.95 6.04 -23.07
CA VAL A 146 -10.30 6.51 -23.37
C VAL A 146 -10.21 7.48 -24.55
N ARG A 147 -10.54 7.02 -25.74
CA ARG A 147 -10.34 7.76 -27.00
C ARG A 147 -8.86 8.14 -27.19
N THR A 148 -8.54 9.43 -27.18
CA THR A 148 -7.18 9.96 -27.28
C THR A 148 -6.49 10.16 -25.94
N ASP A 149 -7.25 10.06 -24.86
CA ASP A 149 -6.75 10.27 -23.51
C ASP A 149 -6.24 8.97 -22.87
N ILE A 150 -5.29 9.12 -21.94
CA ILE A 150 -4.69 8.02 -21.21
C ILE A 150 -4.64 8.38 -19.73
N ILE A 151 -4.97 7.40 -18.88
CA ILE A 151 -4.68 7.44 -17.44
C ILE A 151 -3.71 6.32 -17.09
N LEU A 152 -2.69 6.68 -16.32
CA LEU A 152 -1.68 5.77 -15.77
C LEU A 152 -1.86 5.67 -14.27
N VAL A 153 -1.79 4.46 -13.74
CA VAL A 153 -1.91 4.16 -12.30
C VAL A 153 -0.78 3.23 -11.90
N GLN A 154 0.09 3.69 -11.01
CA GLN A 154 1.21 2.95 -10.47
C GLN A 154 0.92 2.58 -9.02
N ILE A 155 0.94 1.28 -8.70
CA ILE A 155 0.69 0.76 -7.36
C ILE A 155 2.03 0.57 -6.64
N TYR A 156 2.12 1.07 -5.41
CA TYR A 156 3.22 0.78 -4.49
C TYR A 156 2.66 0.48 -3.10
N VAL A 157 2.30 -0.77 -2.87
CA VAL A 157 1.69 -1.30 -1.64
C VAL A 157 0.38 -0.55 -1.29
N ASP A 158 0.42 0.39 -0.33
CA ASP A 158 -0.70 1.25 0.10
C ASP A 158 -0.71 2.61 -0.61
N ASP A 159 0.39 2.99 -1.25
CA ASP A 159 0.51 4.21 -2.04
C ASP A 159 0.10 3.97 -3.51
N ILE A 160 -0.75 4.82 -4.07
CA ILE A 160 -1.14 4.79 -5.48
C ILE A 160 -0.82 6.14 -6.10
N VAL A 161 0.03 6.13 -7.13
CA VAL A 161 0.36 7.30 -7.94
C VAL A 161 -0.37 7.19 -9.27
N PHE A 162 -1.06 8.24 -9.67
CA PHE A 162 -1.82 8.24 -10.92
C PHE A 162 -1.80 9.62 -11.60
N GLY A 163 -2.08 9.63 -12.90
CA GLY A 163 -2.19 10.85 -13.67
C GLY A 163 -2.73 10.59 -15.05
N SER A 164 -3.24 11.66 -15.68
CA SER A 164 -3.90 11.59 -16.98
C SER A 164 -3.70 12.89 -17.78
N SER A 165 -3.77 12.77 -19.10
CA SER A 165 -3.93 13.91 -20.01
C SER A 165 -5.26 14.66 -19.80
N ASN A 166 -6.26 13.96 -19.24
CA ASN A 166 -7.59 14.49 -18.98
C ASN A 166 -7.92 14.47 -17.49
N VAL A 167 -8.11 15.63 -16.88
CA VAL A 167 -8.39 15.80 -15.45
C VAL A 167 -9.64 15.01 -15.02
N LYS A 168 -10.66 14.94 -15.88
CA LYS A 168 -11.89 14.19 -15.59
C LYS A 168 -11.63 12.70 -15.35
N LEU A 169 -10.70 12.09 -16.08
CA LEU A 169 -10.32 10.70 -15.86
C LEU A 169 -9.67 10.48 -14.49
N CYS A 170 -8.91 11.47 -14.01
CA CYS A 170 -8.37 11.44 -12.63
C CYS A 170 -9.49 11.54 -11.58
N GLU A 171 -10.46 12.42 -11.78
CA GLU A 171 -11.61 12.59 -10.88
C GLU A 171 -12.48 11.34 -10.82
N ASP A 172 -12.77 10.74 -11.97
CA ASP A 172 -13.56 9.50 -12.07
C ASP A 172 -12.81 8.33 -11.41
N PHE A 173 -11.49 8.25 -11.60
CA PHE A 173 -10.64 7.27 -10.91
C PHE A 173 -10.70 7.42 -9.39
N VAL A 174 -10.55 8.66 -8.88
CA VAL A 174 -10.62 8.95 -7.43
C VAL A 174 -11.97 8.54 -6.87
N LYS A 175 -13.08 8.87 -7.53
CA LYS A 175 -14.43 8.48 -7.12
C LYS A 175 -14.60 6.96 -7.06
N ALA A 176 -14.16 6.26 -8.10
CA ALA A 176 -14.24 4.80 -8.15
C ALA A 176 -13.44 4.15 -7.00
N MET A 177 -12.20 4.61 -6.79
CA MET A 177 -11.34 4.09 -5.73
C MET A 177 -11.88 4.37 -4.34
N GLN A 178 -12.37 5.58 -4.08
CA GLN A 178 -12.96 5.96 -2.78
C GLN A 178 -14.33 5.30 -2.52
N GLY A 179 -15.04 4.90 -3.57
CA GLY A 179 -16.27 4.13 -3.45
C GLY A 179 -16.04 2.68 -3.01
N GLU A 180 -14.86 2.13 -3.32
CA GLU A 180 -14.51 0.74 -3.02
C GLU A 180 -13.62 0.57 -1.79
N PHE A 181 -12.67 1.50 -1.59
CA PHE A 181 -11.66 1.43 -0.54
C PHE A 181 -11.67 2.70 0.33
N GLU A 182 -11.37 2.54 1.60
CA GLU A 182 -11.14 3.70 2.46
C GLU A 182 -9.79 4.34 2.11
N MET A 183 -9.83 5.48 1.42
CA MET A 183 -8.66 6.14 0.86
C MET A 183 -8.62 7.62 1.18
N SER A 184 -7.39 8.13 1.30
CA SER A 184 -7.12 9.56 1.43
C SER A 184 -6.46 10.09 0.18
N MET A 185 -7.03 11.16 -0.40
CA MET A 185 -6.39 11.91 -1.48
C MET A 185 -5.30 12.80 -0.87
N MET A 186 -4.05 12.57 -1.29
CA MET A 186 -2.87 13.31 -0.79
C MET A 186 -2.54 14.55 -1.64
N GLY A 187 -3.31 14.76 -2.73
CA GLY A 187 -3.09 15.86 -3.66
C GLY A 187 -2.05 15.57 -4.74
N GLN A 188 -1.51 16.63 -5.32
CA GLN A 188 -0.48 16.54 -6.36
C GLN A 188 0.80 15.93 -5.77
N LEU A 189 1.44 15.06 -6.53
CA LEU A 189 2.65 14.35 -6.12
C LEU A 189 3.81 15.34 -5.89
N SER A 190 4.26 15.46 -4.66
CA SER A 190 5.41 16.28 -4.25
C SER A 190 6.57 15.45 -3.71
N PHE A 191 6.27 14.29 -3.11
CA PHE A 191 7.27 13.35 -2.59
C PHE A 191 6.82 11.92 -2.85
N PHE A 192 7.74 11.08 -3.34
CA PHE A 192 7.49 9.65 -3.51
C PHE A 192 8.79 8.85 -3.38
N LEU A 193 8.82 7.84 -2.52
CA LEU A 193 9.97 6.95 -2.30
C LEU A 193 11.30 7.67 -2.08
N GLY A 194 11.29 8.77 -1.32
CA GLY A 194 12.49 9.57 -1.07
C GLY A 194 12.86 10.54 -2.20
N LEU A 195 12.09 10.55 -3.29
CA LEU A 195 12.25 11.52 -4.38
C LEU A 195 11.38 12.74 -4.11
N GLN A 196 11.97 13.92 -4.13
CA GLN A 196 11.23 15.17 -4.21
C GLN A 196 10.87 15.45 -5.68
N VAL A 197 9.57 15.62 -5.95
CA VAL A 197 9.06 15.87 -7.30
C VAL A 197 8.67 17.34 -7.40
N LYS A 198 9.31 18.08 -8.29
CA LYS A 198 8.97 19.47 -8.63
C LYS A 198 8.66 19.56 -10.11
N LEU A 199 7.45 19.97 -10.45
CA LEU A 199 7.04 20.27 -11.82
C LEU A 199 7.25 21.75 -12.07
N PHE A 200 8.10 22.10 -13.03
CA PHE A 200 8.27 23.48 -13.51
C PHE A 200 7.35 23.75 -14.68
N LYS A 201 6.94 25.02 -14.84
CA LYS A 201 6.05 25.46 -15.94
C LYS A 201 6.60 25.18 -17.34
N GLU A 202 7.90 24.99 -17.46
CA GLU A 202 8.62 24.72 -18.71
C GLU A 202 8.82 23.23 -19.02
N GLY A 203 8.09 22.32 -18.33
CA GLY A 203 8.17 20.88 -18.58
C GLY A 203 9.41 20.20 -18.00
N SER A 204 10.20 20.86 -17.16
CA SER A 204 11.36 20.26 -16.49
C SER A 204 10.97 19.58 -15.18
N LEU A 205 11.32 18.30 -15.03
CA LEU A 205 11.13 17.54 -13.80
C LEU A 205 12.46 17.46 -13.04
N TYR A 206 12.51 17.96 -11.81
CA TYR A 206 13.61 17.70 -10.90
C TYR A 206 13.18 16.63 -9.89
N ALA A 207 13.77 15.43 -9.99
CA ALA A 207 13.71 14.43 -8.95
C ALA A 207 15.04 14.46 -8.19
N ASN A 208 15.10 15.16 -7.05
CA ASN A 208 16.28 15.17 -6.21
C ASN A 208 16.10 14.14 -5.10
N GLN A 209 17.09 13.26 -4.88
CA GLN A 209 17.19 12.48 -3.66
C GLN A 209 17.54 13.43 -2.53
N SER A 210 16.54 13.97 -1.83
CA SER A 210 16.79 14.50 -0.51
C SER A 210 17.14 13.30 0.38
N ILE A 211 18.43 13.07 0.58
CA ILE A 211 18.91 12.14 1.58
C ILE A 211 18.35 12.66 2.91
N ALA A 212 17.29 12.03 3.38
CA ALA A 212 16.83 12.20 4.75
C ALA A 212 17.92 11.64 5.68
N LYS A 213 18.92 12.47 6.02
CA LYS A 213 19.97 12.17 7.00
C LYS A 213 19.42 11.96 8.41
N THR A 214 18.10 11.92 8.60
CA THR A 214 17.46 11.99 9.92
C THR A 214 16.89 10.67 10.42
N SER A 215 16.82 9.58 9.63
CA SER A 215 16.21 8.34 10.12
C SER A 215 17.19 7.26 10.61
N LEU A 216 18.48 7.48 10.53
CA LEU A 216 19.51 6.51 10.97
C LEU A 216 19.99 6.69 12.42
N ARG A 217 19.40 7.60 13.21
CA ARG A 217 19.84 7.86 14.59
C ARG A 217 18.97 7.27 15.71
N SER A 218 17.95 6.48 15.45
CA SER A 218 17.09 5.97 16.55
C SER A 218 16.98 4.45 16.68
N SER A 219 17.90 3.67 16.14
CA SER A 219 18.00 2.24 16.46
C SER A 219 19.19 1.91 17.36
N ARG A 220 19.36 2.66 18.46
CA ARG A 220 20.13 2.14 19.60
C ARG A 220 19.18 1.25 20.40
N TRP A 221 19.32 -0.03 20.24
CA TRP A 221 18.80 -1.04 21.15
C TRP A 221 19.53 -0.88 22.49
N ASN A 222 18.86 -0.32 23.49
CA ASN A 222 19.34 -0.48 24.85
C ASN A 222 18.99 -1.89 25.29
N HIS A 223 20.00 -2.74 25.37
CA HIS A 223 19.93 -3.96 26.16
C HIS A 223 19.70 -3.57 27.61
N VAL A 224 18.51 -3.82 28.12
CA VAL A 224 18.25 -3.87 29.56
C VAL A 224 18.58 -5.29 29.98
N LYS A 225 19.49 -5.40 30.95
CA LYS A 225 19.89 -6.64 31.64
C LYS A 225 18.70 -7.22 32.41
#